data_e112a3f628aa67747b2ceb659557f037
#
_entry.id   e112a3f628aa67747b2ceb659557f037
#
_cell.length_a   1.000
_cell.length_b   1.000
_cell.length_c   1.000
_cell.angle_alpha   90.00
_cell.angle_beta   90.00
_cell.angle_gamma   90.00
#
_symmetry.space_group_name_H-M   'P 1'
#
loop_
_entity.id
_entity.type
_entity.pdbx_description
1 polymer ?
#
loop_
_entity_poly.entity_id
_entity_poly.type
_entity_poly.pdbx_seq_one_letter_code
_entity_poly.pdbx_strand_id
1 'polypeptide(L)'
;MGSPPELKIPVPVRILVSSLSSKIALYQKIVEGVKRINPDAVVLGADCDADCEGAKTLESKNFLVMKRLEEYSSQEICDFLSAHQISHLIPTRDGELSFWAQNRKNLKQKNIEVMVSKPNVIDLCEDKLEFYNRTKILEINSIQTESSPENIQKKTFVVKERYGSGSNTIGINLKQNEALEHAQKLKTPIFQPYIPGKEFSAETWIDRNGTSHGILLRWRTRVIEGESHESITFKNKDWEKNIKLLFESIPGLHGHCLAQVIVSSGGSLQLVEINPRLGGATPLALSAGLHSIDWFLLESMNQSHLIPETPNFQEGVQLIKKNKIVSISVSPTTPNNFH
;
A
#
# COMPACT_ATOMS: atom_id res chain seq x y z
N MET A 1 -11.63 -22.43 32.88
CA MET A 1 -11.22 -21.93 31.57
C MET A 1 -12.49 -21.75 30.75
N GLY A 2 -12.98 -20.52 30.61
CA GLY A 2 -14.19 -20.23 29.83
C GLY A 2 -13.86 -20.37 28.34
N SER A 3 -14.76 -20.98 27.57
CA SER A 3 -14.69 -21.04 26.12
C SER A 3 -14.56 -19.62 25.58
N PRO A 4 -13.75 -19.39 24.53
CA PRO A 4 -13.69 -18.07 23.92
C PRO A 4 -15.09 -17.65 23.46
N PRO A 5 -15.43 -16.35 23.53
CA PRO A 5 -16.75 -15.89 23.12
C PRO A 5 -17.00 -16.25 21.66
N GLU A 6 -18.11 -16.93 21.38
CA GLU A 6 -18.56 -17.21 20.02
C GLU A 6 -18.69 -15.90 19.25
N LEU A 7 -17.90 -15.78 18.20
CA LEU A 7 -17.97 -14.70 17.21
C LEU A 7 -19.34 -14.76 16.51
N LYS A 8 -20.31 -13.99 16.97
CA LYS A 8 -21.55 -13.79 16.21
C LYS A 8 -21.21 -12.97 14.97
N ILE A 9 -21.01 -13.63 13.85
CA ILE A 9 -20.82 -13.02 12.53
C ILE A 9 -22.21 -12.86 11.91
N PRO A 10 -22.78 -11.65 11.86
CA PRO A 10 -24.03 -11.44 11.15
C PRO A 10 -23.74 -11.27 9.66
N VAL A 11 -24.43 -12.02 8.82
CA VAL A 11 -24.43 -11.98 7.34
C VAL A 11 -23.18 -12.65 6.71
N PRO A 12 -23.29 -13.37 5.61
CA PRO A 12 -22.14 -13.95 4.93
C PRO A 12 -21.19 -12.84 4.52
N VAL A 13 -19.99 -12.82 5.11
CA VAL A 13 -18.95 -11.84 4.77
C VAL A 13 -18.52 -12.11 3.32
N ARG A 14 -18.79 -11.11 2.44
CA ARG A 14 -18.38 -11.15 1.04
C ARG A 14 -17.46 -9.97 0.77
N ILE A 15 -16.25 -10.28 0.36
CA ILE A 15 -15.18 -9.30 0.17
C ILE A 15 -14.88 -9.16 -1.31
N LEU A 16 -14.83 -7.92 -1.78
CA LEU A 16 -14.38 -7.61 -3.13
C LEU A 16 -12.96 -7.07 -3.10
N VAL A 17 -12.05 -7.68 -3.85
CA VAL A 17 -10.71 -7.19 -4.13
C VAL A 17 -10.74 -6.54 -5.51
N SER A 18 -10.72 -5.21 -5.55
CA SER A 18 -10.83 -4.44 -6.80
C SER A 18 -9.48 -4.23 -7.49
N SER A 19 -9.53 -3.97 -8.80
CA SER A 19 -8.36 -3.81 -9.67
C SER A 19 -7.35 -4.97 -9.52
N LEU A 20 -7.88 -6.20 -9.56
CA LEU A 20 -7.08 -7.40 -9.32
C LEU A 20 -5.96 -7.58 -10.35
N SER A 21 -6.27 -7.38 -11.65
CA SER A 21 -5.30 -7.49 -12.75
C SER A 21 -4.46 -8.78 -12.64
N SER A 22 -3.15 -8.65 -12.43
CA SER A 22 -2.20 -9.77 -12.28
C SER A 22 -1.80 -10.07 -10.84
N LYS A 23 -2.49 -9.50 -9.83
CA LYS A 23 -2.08 -9.56 -8.41
C LYS A 23 -2.52 -10.86 -7.69
N ILE A 24 -2.33 -12.01 -8.33
CA ILE A 24 -2.81 -13.31 -7.83
C ILE A 24 -2.23 -13.66 -6.46
N ALA A 25 -0.92 -13.45 -6.26
CA ALA A 25 -0.28 -13.73 -4.97
C ALA A 25 -0.84 -12.86 -3.84
N LEU A 26 -1.17 -11.59 -4.12
CA LEU A 26 -1.83 -10.72 -3.15
C LEU A 26 -3.24 -11.20 -2.85
N TYR A 27 -4.01 -11.55 -3.87
CA TYR A 27 -5.36 -12.10 -3.71
C TYR A 27 -5.36 -13.37 -2.83
N GLN A 28 -4.44 -14.29 -3.08
CA GLN A 28 -4.30 -15.51 -2.27
C GLN A 28 -4.02 -15.19 -0.79
N LYS A 29 -3.14 -14.23 -0.51
CA LYS A 29 -2.86 -13.78 0.87
C LYS A 29 -4.04 -13.05 1.52
N ILE A 30 -4.84 -12.33 0.74
CA ILE A 30 -6.11 -11.77 1.22
C ILE A 30 -7.08 -12.91 1.58
N VAL A 31 -7.24 -13.91 0.72
CA VAL A 31 -8.09 -15.08 1.01
C VAL A 31 -7.64 -15.79 2.28
N GLU A 32 -6.34 -16.04 2.45
CA GLU A 32 -5.78 -16.65 3.67
C GLU A 32 -6.15 -15.83 4.93
N GLY A 33 -5.95 -14.49 4.90
CA GLY A 33 -6.29 -13.60 6.01
C GLY A 33 -7.78 -13.62 6.34
N VAL A 34 -8.62 -13.51 5.32
CA VAL A 34 -10.07 -13.56 5.48
C VAL A 34 -10.52 -14.87 6.12
N LYS A 35 -10.00 -15.98 5.64
CA LYS A 35 -10.38 -17.34 6.11
C LYS A 35 -9.91 -17.63 7.54
N ARG A 36 -8.88 -16.95 8.04
CA ARG A 36 -8.48 -17.06 9.46
C ARG A 36 -9.55 -16.48 10.40
N ILE A 37 -10.22 -15.40 9.96
CA ILE A 37 -11.25 -14.71 10.76
C ILE A 37 -12.64 -15.32 10.51
N ASN A 38 -12.96 -15.60 9.25
CA ASN A 38 -14.24 -16.18 8.85
C ASN A 38 -14.06 -17.27 7.78
N PRO A 39 -14.02 -18.54 8.16
CA PRO A 39 -13.86 -19.66 7.22
C PRO A 39 -14.93 -19.72 6.12
N ASP A 40 -16.14 -19.23 6.39
CA ASP A 40 -17.27 -19.27 5.45
C ASP A 40 -17.34 -18.03 4.54
N ALA A 41 -16.49 -17.01 4.78
CA ALA A 41 -16.47 -15.80 3.97
C ALA A 41 -16.14 -16.10 2.49
N VAL A 42 -16.72 -15.33 1.58
CA VAL A 42 -16.44 -15.40 0.14
C VAL A 42 -15.55 -14.23 -0.26
N VAL A 43 -14.47 -14.49 -0.97
CA VAL A 43 -13.61 -13.45 -1.52
C VAL A 43 -13.72 -13.47 -3.04
N LEU A 44 -14.06 -12.32 -3.62
CA LEU A 44 -14.20 -12.11 -5.04
C LEU A 44 -13.09 -11.20 -5.55
N GLY A 45 -12.50 -11.53 -6.68
CA GLY A 45 -11.67 -10.60 -7.44
C GLY A 45 -12.53 -9.78 -8.39
N ALA A 46 -12.12 -8.54 -8.70
CA ALA A 46 -12.79 -7.75 -9.73
C ALA A 46 -11.79 -6.92 -10.54
N ASP A 47 -12.11 -6.75 -11.82
CA ASP A 47 -11.39 -5.86 -12.73
C ASP A 47 -12.33 -5.36 -13.85
N CYS A 48 -11.94 -4.29 -14.54
CA CYS A 48 -12.62 -3.83 -15.75
C CYS A 48 -12.20 -4.61 -17.00
N ASP A 49 -11.06 -5.31 -16.95
CA ASP A 49 -10.56 -6.18 -18.00
C ASP A 49 -10.98 -7.62 -17.74
N ALA A 50 -11.94 -8.11 -18.55
CA ALA A 50 -12.44 -9.48 -18.50
C ALA A 50 -11.39 -10.52 -18.91
N ASP A 51 -10.30 -10.09 -19.57
CA ASP A 51 -9.20 -10.92 -20.04
C ASP A 51 -7.94 -10.84 -19.20
N CYS A 52 -7.98 -10.12 -18.07
CA CYS A 52 -6.85 -10.01 -17.15
C CYS A 52 -6.46 -11.38 -16.56
N GLU A 53 -5.26 -11.46 -15.99
CA GLU A 53 -4.76 -12.71 -15.38
C GLU A 53 -5.65 -13.17 -14.22
N GLY A 54 -6.21 -12.22 -13.45
CA GLY A 54 -7.18 -12.51 -12.39
C GLY A 54 -8.41 -13.25 -12.92
N ALA A 55 -9.01 -12.74 -14.01
CA ALA A 55 -10.16 -13.37 -14.63
C ALA A 55 -9.87 -14.78 -15.16
N LYS A 56 -8.66 -15.01 -15.69
CA LYS A 56 -8.23 -16.30 -16.21
C LYS A 56 -7.87 -17.32 -15.13
N THR A 57 -7.45 -16.83 -13.95
CA THR A 57 -6.95 -17.71 -12.88
C THR A 57 -8.03 -18.08 -11.88
N LEU A 58 -8.96 -17.18 -11.59
CA LEU A 58 -10.03 -17.46 -10.66
C LEU A 58 -11.18 -18.23 -11.33
N GLU A 59 -11.88 -19.05 -10.55
CA GLU A 59 -13.15 -19.61 -11.00
C GLU A 59 -14.13 -18.46 -11.31
N SER A 60 -14.92 -18.61 -12.38
CA SER A 60 -15.86 -17.56 -12.84
C SER A 60 -16.82 -17.06 -11.79
N LYS A 61 -17.22 -17.91 -10.83
CA LYS A 61 -18.05 -17.52 -9.67
C LYS A 61 -17.35 -16.61 -8.67
N ASN A 62 -16.00 -16.56 -8.71
CA ASN A 62 -15.15 -15.79 -7.80
C ASN A 62 -14.55 -14.54 -8.47
N PHE A 63 -14.97 -14.20 -9.68
CA PHE A 63 -14.51 -13.02 -10.39
C PHE A 63 -15.68 -12.20 -10.93
N LEU A 64 -15.62 -10.89 -10.75
CA LEU A 64 -16.60 -9.94 -11.25
C LEU A 64 -15.96 -8.99 -12.26
N VAL A 65 -16.58 -8.87 -13.44
CA VAL A 65 -16.22 -7.82 -14.39
C VAL A 65 -16.96 -6.55 -13.98
N MET A 66 -16.24 -5.45 -13.80
CA MET A 66 -16.77 -4.14 -13.46
C MET A 66 -16.61 -3.19 -14.65
N LYS A 67 -17.42 -2.14 -14.72
CA LYS A 67 -17.09 -0.97 -15.55
C LYS A 67 -15.81 -0.30 -15.02
N ARG A 68 -15.20 0.58 -15.78
CA ARG A 68 -14.19 1.51 -15.24
C ARG A 68 -14.82 2.37 -14.16
N LEU A 69 -14.07 2.70 -13.11
CA LEU A 69 -14.64 3.40 -11.95
C LEU A 69 -15.19 4.80 -12.29
N GLU A 70 -14.57 5.47 -13.25
CA GLU A 70 -15.02 6.76 -13.77
C GLU A 70 -16.38 6.72 -14.50
N GLU A 71 -16.86 5.53 -14.86
CA GLU A 71 -18.17 5.31 -15.51
C GLU A 71 -19.30 5.06 -14.51
N TYR A 72 -18.98 4.99 -13.21
CA TYR A 72 -19.97 4.81 -12.15
C TYR A 72 -20.32 6.13 -11.48
N SER A 73 -21.61 6.41 -11.34
CA SER A 73 -22.10 7.32 -10.32
C SER A 73 -22.00 6.69 -8.92
N SER A 74 -22.07 7.52 -7.89
CA SER A 74 -22.10 7.03 -6.49
C SER A 74 -23.26 6.06 -6.21
N GLN A 75 -24.41 6.25 -6.84
CA GLN A 75 -25.56 5.37 -6.68
C GLN A 75 -25.33 4.04 -7.40
N GLU A 76 -24.88 4.06 -8.65
CA GLU A 76 -24.64 2.83 -9.43
C GLU A 76 -23.61 1.91 -8.80
N ILE A 77 -22.52 2.46 -8.23
CA ILE A 77 -21.52 1.61 -7.55
C ILE A 77 -22.08 1.01 -6.26
N CYS A 78 -22.89 1.77 -5.50
CA CYS A 78 -23.56 1.23 -4.33
C CYS A 78 -24.53 0.10 -4.71
N ASP A 79 -25.31 0.28 -5.77
CA ASP A 79 -26.26 -0.72 -6.24
C ASP A 79 -25.56 -1.96 -6.78
N PHE A 80 -24.48 -1.78 -7.55
CA PHE A 80 -23.63 -2.89 -8.03
C PHE A 80 -23.09 -3.74 -6.87
N LEU A 81 -22.48 -3.12 -5.87
CA LEU A 81 -21.91 -3.83 -4.74
C LEU A 81 -23.00 -4.50 -3.89
N SER A 82 -24.15 -3.85 -3.72
CA SER A 82 -25.28 -4.41 -2.98
C SER A 82 -25.91 -5.61 -3.71
N ALA A 83 -26.06 -5.54 -5.04
CA ALA A 83 -26.56 -6.65 -5.84
C ALA A 83 -25.69 -7.91 -5.76
N HIS A 84 -24.38 -7.72 -5.58
CA HIS A 84 -23.41 -8.80 -5.34
C HIS A 84 -23.22 -9.14 -3.86
N GLN A 85 -24.01 -8.54 -2.97
CA GLN A 85 -23.96 -8.75 -1.52
C GLN A 85 -22.57 -8.48 -0.90
N ILE A 86 -21.81 -7.53 -1.49
CA ILE A 86 -20.50 -7.17 -0.98
C ILE A 86 -20.65 -6.44 0.36
N SER A 87 -19.95 -6.92 1.37
CA SER A 87 -19.87 -6.30 2.72
C SER A 87 -18.55 -5.57 2.97
N HIS A 88 -17.48 -5.96 2.27
CA HIS A 88 -16.16 -5.36 2.43
C HIS A 88 -15.48 -5.18 1.06
N LEU A 89 -14.71 -4.10 0.93
CA LEU A 89 -13.96 -3.78 -0.28
C LEU A 89 -12.50 -3.48 0.06
N ILE A 90 -11.59 -4.10 -0.70
CA ILE A 90 -10.14 -3.94 -0.57
C ILE A 90 -9.60 -3.43 -1.91
N PRO A 91 -9.30 -2.12 -2.02
CA PRO A 91 -8.64 -1.56 -3.20
C PRO A 91 -7.17 -2.00 -3.29
N THR A 92 -6.67 -2.22 -4.51
CA THR A 92 -5.29 -2.69 -4.73
C THR A 92 -4.47 -1.81 -5.68
N ARG A 93 -5.02 -0.67 -6.15
CA ARG A 93 -4.36 0.24 -7.10
C ARG A 93 -4.49 1.69 -6.65
N ASP A 94 -3.43 2.49 -6.81
CA ASP A 94 -3.45 3.91 -6.45
C ASP A 94 -4.59 4.68 -7.12
N GLY A 95 -4.72 4.58 -8.43
CA GLY A 95 -5.72 5.33 -9.21
C GLY A 95 -7.20 5.02 -8.92
N GLU A 96 -7.51 4.14 -7.97
CA GLU A 96 -8.88 3.86 -7.53
C GLU A 96 -9.18 4.43 -6.13
N LEU A 97 -8.14 4.80 -5.36
CA LEU A 97 -8.29 5.16 -3.95
C LEU A 97 -9.17 6.40 -3.77
N SER A 98 -8.96 7.44 -4.60
CA SER A 98 -9.76 8.67 -4.53
C SER A 98 -11.24 8.39 -4.76
N PHE A 99 -11.60 7.56 -5.75
CA PHE A 99 -12.98 7.16 -6.01
C PHE A 99 -13.61 6.45 -4.79
N TRP A 100 -12.91 5.48 -4.21
CA TRP A 100 -13.41 4.73 -3.05
C TRP A 100 -13.49 5.60 -1.79
N ALA A 101 -12.53 6.48 -1.58
CA ALA A 101 -12.52 7.40 -0.46
C ALA A 101 -13.70 8.39 -0.50
N GLN A 102 -14.01 8.93 -1.68
CA GLN A 102 -15.14 9.84 -1.89
C GLN A 102 -16.49 9.13 -1.68
N ASN A 103 -16.60 7.86 -2.09
CA ASN A 103 -17.82 7.06 -1.95
C ASN A 103 -17.95 6.38 -0.58
N ARG A 104 -16.93 6.43 0.29
CA ARG A 104 -16.89 5.70 1.57
C ARG A 104 -18.14 5.94 2.43
N LYS A 105 -18.63 7.18 2.52
CA LYS A 105 -19.81 7.52 3.34
C LYS A 105 -21.08 6.84 2.81
N ASN A 106 -21.30 6.85 1.49
CA ASN A 106 -22.45 6.24 0.85
C ASN A 106 -22.41 4.70 0.98
N LEU A 107 -21.22 4.12 0.81
CA LEU A 107 -21.00 2.69 0.98
C LEU A 107 -21.26 2.24 2.43
N LYS A 108 -20.81 3.03 3.39
CA LYS A 108 -21.07 2.77 4.83
C LYS A 108 -22.57 2.75 5.15
N GLN A 109 -23.37 3.62 4.52
CA GLN A 109 -24.84 3.62 4.68
C GLN A 109 -25.49 2.33 4.14
N LYS A 110 -24.80 1.62 3.24
CA LYS A 110 -25.19 0.31 2.71
C LYS A 110 -24.52 -0.86 3.47
N ASN A 111 -23.91 -0.61 4.62
CA ASN A 111 -23.14 -1.57 5.41
C ASN A 111 -21.96 -2.18 4.64
N ILE A 112 -21.34 -1.42 3.73
CA ILE A 112 -20.15 -1.82 2.99
C ILE A 112 -18.96 -1.09 3.59
N GLU A 113 -18.01 -1.84 4.15
CA GLU A 113 -16.75 -1.32 4.68
C GLU A 113 -15.68 -1.28 3.58
N VAL A 114 -14.94 -0.19 3.52
CA VAL A 114 -13.86 -0.02 2.55
C VAL A 114 -12.54 0.23 3.26
N MET A 115 -11.51 -0.54 2.91
CA MET A 115 -10.16 -0.36 3.43
C MET A 115 -9.48 0.80 2.69
N VAL A 116 -9.80 2.02 3.07
CA VAL A 116 -9.27 3.24 2.44
C VAL A 116 -9.13 4.36 3.44
N SER A 117 -8.11 5.18 3.29
CA SER A 117 -7.87 6.41 4.07
C SER A 117 -8.90 7.50 3.73
N LYS A 118 -8.88 8.63 4.48
CA LYS A 118 -9.75 9.78 4.19
C LYS A 118 -9.39 10.42 2.84
N PRO A 119 -10.35 11.05 2.11
CA PRO A 119 -10.10 11.64 0.80
C PRO A 119 -8.92 12.62 0.78
N ASN A 120 -8.86 13.54 1.73
CA ASN A 120 -7.79 14.53 1.82
C ASN A 120 -6.39 13.93 2.04
N VAL A 121 -6.32 12.71 2.60
CA VAL A 121 -5.05 12.00 2.79
C VAL A 121 -4.66 11.26 1.52
N ILE A 122 -5.63 10.72 0.78
CA ILE A 122 -5.38 10.15 -0.54
C ILE A 122 -4.82 11.23 -1.47
N ASP A 123 -5.50 12.39 -1.55
CA ASP A 123 -5.05 13.53 -2.36
C ASP A 123 -3.63 13.98 -1.99
N LEU A 124 -3.32 14.03 -0.69
CA LEU A 124 -1.99 14.36 -0.17
C LEU A 124 -0.93 13.33 -0.62
N CYS A 125 -1.22 12.04 -0.52
CA CYS A 125 -0.27 10.99 -0.88
C CYS A 125 -0.06 10.88 -2.42
N GLU A 126 -1.06 11.26 -3.22
CA GLU A 126 -0.96 11.26 -4.68
C GLU A 126 -0.15 12.46 -5.23
N ASP A 127 -0.16 13.59 -4.52
CA ASP A 127 0.56 14.82 -4.90
C ASP A 127 1.93 14.90 -4.22
N LYS A 128 2.98 14.50 -4.89
CA LYS A 128 4.35 14.43 -4.34
C LYS A 128 4.92 15.79 -3.89
N LEU A 129 4.50 16.88 -4.54
CA LEU A 129 4.92 18.24 -4.16
C LEU A 129 4.21 18.69 -2.88
N GLU A 130 2.89 18.50 -2.82
CA GLU A 130 2.11 18.84 -1.63
C GLU A 130 2.47 17.93 -0.45
N PHE A 131 2.75 16.67 -0.71
CA PHE A 131 3.25 15.72 0.28
C PHE A 131 4.56 16.23 0.92
N TYR A 132 5.52 16.69 0.12
CA TYR A 132 6.75 17.29 0.64
C TYR A 132 6.46 18.57 1.46
N ASN A 133 5.63 19.48 0.93
CA ASN A 133 5.28 20.71 1.64
C ASN A 133 4.66 20.41 3.02
N ARG A 134 3.77 19.42 3.09
CA ARG A 134 3.11 19.00 4.32
C ARG A 134 4.07 18.32 5.29
N THR A 135 4.91 17.41 4.80
CA THR A 135 5.90 16.71 5.63
C THR A 135 6.97 17.66 6.16
N LYS A 136 7.35 18.67 5.40
CA LYS A 136 8.26 19.74 5.84
C LYS A 136 7.69 20.53 7.03
N ILE A 137 6.38 20.87 7.00
CA ILE A 137 5.71 21.56 8.11
C ILE A 137 5.67 20.67 9.36
N LEU A 138 5.53 19.35 9.18
CA LEU A 138 5.53 18.37 10.26
C LEU A 138 6.93 17.95 10.71
N GLU A 139 7.98 18.60 10.18
CA GLU A 139 9.39 18.29 10.46
C GLU A 139 9.79 16.83 10.14
N ILE A 140 9.08 16.22 9.20
CA ILE A 140 9.39 14.87 8.72
C ILE A 140 10.53 14.97 7.69
N ASN A 141 11.53 14.12 7.81
CA ASN A 141 12.67 14.07 6.90
C ASN A 141 12.30 13.41 5.56
N SER A 142 11.53 14.14 4.75
CA SER A 142 11.16 13.74 3.39
C SER A 142 12.11 14.32 2.35
N ILE A 143 12.20 13.66 1.19
CA ILE A 143 13.04 14.15 0.09
C ILE A 143 12.50 15.48 -0.40
N GLN A 144 13.37 16.51 -0.40
CA GLN A 144 13.04 17.82 -0.97
C GLN A 144 12.44 17.65 -2.37
N THR A 145 11.28 18.26 -2.59
CA THR A 145 10.56 18.18 -3.87
C THR A 145 10.17 19.57 -4.32
N GLU A 146 10.54 19.93 -5.54
CA GLU A 146 10.36 21.26 -6.10
C GLU A 146 9.79 21.18 -7.52
N SER A 147 9.15 22.24 -7.97
CA SER A 147 8.70 22.37 -9.37
C SER A 147 9.81 22.82 -10.32
N SER A 148 10.95 23.23 -9.79
CA SER A 148 12.11 23.71 -10.55
C SER A 148 13.43 23.26 -9.88
N PRO A 149 14.47 22.89 -10.63
CA PRO A 149 15.74 22.44 -10.07
C PRO A 149 16.55 23.55 -9.40
N GLU A 150 16.29 24.83 -9.68
CA GLU A 150 17.04 25.96 -9.13
C GLU A 150 16.92 26.05 -7.61
N ASN A 151 15.81 25.56 -7.03
CA ASN A 151 15.57 25.57 -5.60
C ASN A 151 16.24 24.40 -4.85
N ILE A 152 16.96 23.52 -5.57
CA ILE A 152 17.60 22.34 -5.01
C ILE A 152 19.13 22.50 -5.05
N GLN A 153 19.77 22.58 -3.87
CA GLN A 153 21.22 22.70 -3.75
C GLN A 153 21.94 21.34 -3.95
N LYS A 154 21.78 20.71 -5.10
CA LYS A 154 22.42 19.44 -5.47
C LYS A 154 22.86 19.45 -6.94
N LYS A 155 23.82 18.56 -7.26
CA LYS A 155 24.41 18.50 -8.63
C LYS A 155 23.64 17.57 -9.56
N THR A 156 22.90 16.61 -8.98
CA THR A 156 22.14 15.63 -9.76
C THR A 156 20.73 15.42 -9.16
N PHE A 157 19.82 15.06 -10.04
CA PHE A 157 18.39 15.10 -9.80
C PHE A 157 17.71 13.79 -10.15
N VAL A 158 16.58 13.56 -9.47
CA VAL A 158 15.51 12.67 -9.91
C VAL A 158 14.39 13.55 -10.45
N VAL A 159 13.92 13.26 -11.67
CA VAL A 159 12.80 13.99 -12.31
C VAL A 159 11.70 13.00 -12.62
N LYS A 160 10.49 13.29 -12.18
CA LYS A 160 9.32 12.42 -12.34
C LYS A 160 8.02 13.21 -12.38
N GLU A 161 6.92 12.55 -12.71
CA GLU A 161 5.59 13.13 -12.62
C GLU A 161 5.22 13.48 -11.17
N ARG A 162 4.58 14.63 -10.97
CA ARG A 162 4.01 15.05 -9.68
C ARG A 162 2.94 14.07 -9.21
N TYR A 163 2.09 13.63 -10.12
CA TYR A 163 1.02 12.67 -9.86
C TYR A 163 1.31 11.32 -10.50
N GLY A 164 0.65 10.25 -10.00
CA GLY A 164 0.76 8.91 -10.55
C GLY A 164 1.78 8.03 -9.84
N SER A 165 1.79 6.76 -10.21
CA SER A 165 2.59 5.67 -9.63
C SER A 165 3.28 4.86 -10.73
N GLY A 166 4.15 3.89 -10.34
CA GLY A 166 4.74 2.92 -11.26
C GLY A 166 6.01 3.38 -11.96
N SER A 167 6.63 4.48 -11.51
CA SER A 167 7.95 4.96 -12.02
C SER A 167 8.06 5.09 -13.56
N ASN A 168 6.92 5.22 -14.24
CA ASN A 168 6.91 5.47 -15.68
C ASN A 168 7.58 6.81 -15.97
N THR A 169 8.51 6.81 -16.92
CA THR A 169 9.23 8.03 -17.34
C THR A 169 9.98 8.77 -16.21
N ILE A 170 10.56 8.03 -15.24
CA ILE A 170 11.44 8.63 -14.24
C ILE A 170 12.85 8.81 -14.78
N GLY A 171 13.41 10.03 -14.62
CA GLY A 171 14.82 10.31 -14.86
C GLY A 171 15.60 10.26 -13.55
N ILE A 172 16.67 9.47 -13.48
CA ILE A 172 17.44 9.23 -12.25
C ILE A 172 18.88 9.67 -12.43
N ASN A 173 19.43 10.38 -11.42
CA ASN A 173 20.81 10.84 -11.38
C ASN A 173 21.21 11.73 -12.58
N LEU A 174 20.29 12.58 -13.01
CA LEU A 174 20.46 13.49 -14.14
C LEU A 174 21.19 14.77 -13.69
N LYS A 175 22.11 15.27 -14.53
CA LYS A 175 22.65 16.64 -14.36
C LYS A 175 21.56 17.66 -14.68
N GLN A 176 21.76 18.92 -14.30
CA GLN A 176 20.73 19.95 -14.42
C GLN A 176 20.16 20.09 -15.86
N ASN A 177 21.00 20.12 -16.89
CA ASN A 177 20.52 20.22 -18.29
C ASN A 177 19.73 18.97 -18.70
N GLU A 178 20.21 17.77 -18.36
CA GLU A 178 19.53 16.51 -18.63
C GLU A 178 18.18 16.44 -17.89
N ALA A 179 18.13 16.96 -16.67
CA ALA A 179 16.92 17.04 -15.85
C ALA A 179 15.86 17.96 -16.49
N LEU A 180 16.28 19.12 -17.02
CA LEU A 180 15.39 20.05 -17.72
C LEU A 180 14.88 19.45 -19.05
N GLU A 181 15.75 18.78 -19.81
CA GLU A 181 15.34 18.08 -21.03
C GLU A 181 14.37 16.91 -20.73
N HIS A 182 14.63 16.16 -19.66
CA HIS A 182 13.75 15.09 -19.25
C HIS A 182 12.37 15.62 -18.82
N ALA A 183 12.31 16.73 -18.10
CA ALA A 183 11.09 17.37 -17.64
C ALA A 183 10.14 17.75 -18.79
N GLN A 184 10.68 18.08 -19.99
CA GLN A 184 9.87 18.38 -21.18
C GLN A 184 9.03 17.20 -21.67
N LYS A 185 9.36 15.96 -21.27
CA LYS A 185 8.64 14.74 -21.62
C LYS A 185 7.48 14.44 -20.66
N LEU A 186 7.37 15.21 -19.58
CA LEU A 186 6.40 15.02 -18.50
C LEU A 186 5.32 16.10 -18.58
N LYS A 187 4.13 15.78 -18.04
CA LYS A 187 2.98 16.72 -17.98
C LYS A 187 3.13 17.71 -16.84
N THR A 188 3.49 17.20 -15.68
CA THR A 188 3.65 17.97 -14.43
C THR A 188 4.93 17.53 -13.73
N PRO A 189 6.11 17.92 -14.26
CA PRO A 189 7.38 17.46 -13.70
C PRO A 189 7.62 18.02 -12.30
N ILE A 190 8.24 17.19 -11.46
CA ILE A 190 8.86 17.60 -10.21
C ILE A 190 10.33 17.17 -10.20
N PHE A 191 11.11 17.90 -9.42
CA PHE A 191 12.52 17.68 -9.24
C PHE A 191 12.80 17.31 -7.78
N GLN A 192 13.64 16.31 -7.58
CA GLN A 192 14.15 15.89 -6.28
C GLN A 192 15.67 15.77 -6.35
N PRO A 193 16.42 16.00 -5.27
CA PRO A 193 17.83 15.68 -5.24
C PRO A 193 18.02 14.17 -5.45
N TYR A 194 18.99 13.76 -6.27
CA TYR A 194 19.40 12.35 -6.28
C TYR A 194 20.14 12.03 -4.99
N ILE A 195 19.64 11.03 -4.27
CA ILE A 195 20.21 10.55 -3.01
C ILE A 195 20.73 9.14 -3.24
N PRO A 196 22.08 8.94 -3.30
CA PRO A 196 22.62 7.59 -3.36
C PRO A 196 22.37 6.87 -2.03
N GLY A 197 21.85 5.67 -2.11
CA GLY A 197 21.50 4.90 -0.91
C GLY A 197 20.77 3.61 -1.22
N LYS A 198 20.39 2.88 -0.17
CA LYS A 198 19.58 1.68 -0.27
C LYS A 198 18.14 2.01 0.08
N GLU A 199 17.21 1.36 -0.59
CA GLU A 199 15.78 1.60 -0.38
C GLU A 199 15.13 0.45 0.38
N PHE A 200 14.29 0.78 1.34
CA PHE A 200 13.42 -0.17 2.00
C PHE A 200 11.96 0.33 1.98
N SER A 201 11.04 -0.60 2.15
CA SER A 201 9.65 -0.29 2.44
C SER A 201 9.36 -0.58 3.91
N ALA A 202 8.54 0.27 4.51
CA ALA A 202 7.95 0.06 5.83
C ALA A 202 6.45 -0.11 5.67
N GLU A 203 5.90 -1.20 6.16
CA GLU A 203 4.47 -1.50 6.07
C GLU A 203 3.84 -1.59 7.45
N THR A 204 2.60 -1.11 7.57
CA THR A 204 1.86 -1.09 8.83
C THR A 204 0.35 -1.19 8.58
N TRP A 205 -0.39 -1.52 9.64
CA TRP A 205 -1.81 -1.27 9.76
C TRP A 205 -2.04 -0.03 10.61
N ILE A 206 -2.88 0.89 10.12
CA ILE A 206 -3.31 2.06 10.89
C ILE A 206 -4.81 1.93 11.15
N ASP A 207 -5.20 1.94 12.42
CA ASP A 207 -6.59 1.82 12.84
C ASP A 207 -7.37 3.14 12.66
N ARG A 208 -8.67 3.11 12.96
CA ARG A 208 -9.55 4.29 12.85
C ARG A 208 -9.18 5.42 13.81
N ASN A 209 -8.41 5.13 14.86
CA ASN A 209 -7.92 6.14 15.82
C ASN A 209 -6.62 6.77 15.34
N GLY A 210 -6.01 6.26 14.26
CA GLY A 210 -4.74 6.71 13.74
C GLY A 210 -3.53 6.03 14.41
N THR A 211 -3.76 4.96 15.16
CA THR A 211 -2.68 4.19 15.81
C THR A 211 -2.09 3.17 14.84
N SER A 212 -0.77 3.16 14.75
CA SER A 212 -0.02 2.20 13.94
C SER A 212 0.27 0.94 14.75
N HIS A 213 -0.18 -0.21 14.24
CA HIS A 213 0.02 -1.53 14.85
C HIS A 213 1.27 -2.21 14.31
N GLY A 214 2.41 -1.81 14.84
CA GLY A 214 3.74 -2.30 14.47
C GLY A 214 4.21 -1.82 13.10
N ILE A 215 5.51 -1.88 12.88
CA ILE A 215 6.15 -1.53 11.61
C ILE A 215 6.96 -2.74 11.13
N LEU A 216 6.61 -3.24 9.95
CA LEU A 216 7.37 -4.27 9.26
C LEU A 216 8.30 -3.61 8.25
N LEU A 217 9.60 -3.86 8.37
CA LEU A 217 10.61 -3.34 7.45
C LEU A 217 11.04 -4.43 6.46
N ARG A 218 11.19 -4.07 5.18
CA ARG A 218 11.75 -4.95 4.15
C ARG A 218 12.64 -4.19 3.17
N TRP A 219 13.83 -4.71 2.93
CA TRP A 219 14.71 -4.22 1.87
C TRP A 219 14.08 -4.46 0.50
N ARG A 220 14.29 -3.52 -0.42
CA ARG A 220 13.96 -3.63 -1.85
C ARG A 220 15.23 -4.01 -2.59
N THR A 221 15.58 -5.29 -2.58
CA THR A 221 16.88 -5.77 -3.08
C THR A 221 16.96 -5.78 -4.61
N ARG A 222 15.81 -5.90 -5.26
CA ARG A 222 15.71 -5.74 -6.73
C ARG A 222 14.41 -5.04 -7.08
N VAL A 223 14.54 -3.92 -7.78
CA VAL A 223 13.40 -3.11 -8.26
C VAL A 223 13.40 -3.09 -9.77
N ILE A 224 12.24 -3.33 -10.40
CA ILE A 224 12.02 -3.24 -11.84
C ILE A 224 10.77 -2.39 -12.04
N GLU A 225 10.88 -1.33 -12.83
CA GLU A 225 9.76 -0.40 -13.12
C GLU A 225 9.03 0.10 -11.87
N GLY A 226 9.80 0.39 -10.79
CA GLY A 226 9.25 0.84 -9.50
C GLY A 226 8.64 -0.26 -8.64
N GLU A 227 8.46 -1.49 -9.16
CA GLU A 227 7.96 -2.63 -8.41
C GLU A 227 9.09 -3.43 -7.77
N SER A 228 8.91 -3.84 -6.52
CA SER A 228 9.89 -4.68 -5.81
C SER A 228 9.76 -6.13 -6.25
N HIS A 229 10.74 -6.62 -7.02
CA HIS A 229 10.82 -8.00 -7.49
C HIS A 229 11.52 -8.93 -6.51
N GLU A 230 12.43 -8.38 -5.70
CA GLU A 230 13.03 -9.12 -4.61
C GLU A 230 13.01 -8.26 -3.35
N SER A 231 12.63 -8.85 -2.24
CA SER A 231 12.55 -8.20 -0.93
C SER A 231 12.87 -9.19 0.17
N ILE A 232 13.41 -8.68 1.28
CA ILE A 232 13.66 -9.46 2.49
C ILE A 232 13.32 -8.64 3.73
N THR A 233 12.61 -9.23 4.68
CA THR A 233 12.27 -8.57 5.94
C THR A 233 13.48 -8.48 6.85
N PHE A 234 13.56 -7.38 7.60
CA PHE A 234 14.59 -7.14 8.59
C PHE A 234 14.02 -6.36 9.77
N LYS A 235 14.79 -6.24 10.85
CA LYS A 235 14.42 -5.49 12.06
C LYS A 235 15.39 -4.37 12.33
N ASN A 236 14.88 -3.20 12.71
CA ASN A 236 15.65 -2.09 13.25
C ASN A 236 14.72 -1.25 14.14
N LYS A 237 14.85 -1.40 15.45
CA LYS A 237 13.96 -0.81 16.45
C LYS A 237 13.90 0.72 16.38
N ASP A 238 15.00 1.39 16.08
CA ASP A 238 15.05 2.85 15.98
C ASP A 238 14.30 3.33 14.74
N TRP A 239 14.47 2.63 13.61
CA TRP A 239 13.75 2.95 12.38
C TRP A 239 12.26 2.63 12.51
N GLU A 240 11.89 1.51 13.11
CA GLU A 240 10.50 1.13 13.40
C GLU A 240 9.81 2.22 14.24
N LYS A 241 10.47 2.71 15.29
CA LYS A 241 9.96 3.79 16.13
C LYS A 241 9.77 5.09 15.35
N ASN A 242 10.77 5.51 14.56
CA ASN A 242 10.71 6.75 13.80
C ASN A 242 9.62 6.68 12.71
N ILE A 243 9.51 5.55 12.01
CA ILE A 243 8.49 5.34 10.99
C ILE A 243 7.09 5.24 11.60
N LYS A 244 6.94 4.66 12.79
CA LYS A 244 5.66 4.65 13.52
C LYS A 244 5.19 6.08 13.79
N LEU A 245 6.04 6.93 14.34
CA LEU A 245 5.74 8.34 14.60
C LEU A 245 5.37 9.09 13.30
N LEU A 246 6.07 8.81 12.21
CA LEU A 246 5.77 9.36 10.90
C LEU A 246 4.35 9.02 10.43
N PHE A 247 3.94 7.75 10.47
CA PHE A 247 2.59 7.36 10.07
C PHE A 247 1.53 8.00 10.97
N GLU A 248 1.73 8.00 12.28
CA GLU A 248 0.80 8.56 13.27
C GLU A 248 0.70 10.09 13.20
N SER A 249 1.69 10.78 12.61
CA SER A 249 1.67 12.24 12.41
C SER A 249 0.79 12.70 11.24
N ILE A 250 0.25 11.78 10.42
CA ILE A 250 -0.61 12.11 9.27
C ILE A 250 -2.06 11.74 9.58
N PRO A 251 -2.88 12.68 10.05
CA PRO A 251 -4.24 12.39 10.48
C PRO A 251 -5.13 11.95 9.33
N GLY A 252 -5.77 10.81 9.49
CA GLY A 252 -6.73 10.27 8.52
C GLY A 252 -6.18 9.17 7.63
N LEU A 253 -4.90 8.79 7.78
CA LEU A 253 -4.44 7.49 7.32
C LEU A 253 -5.26 6.38 7.98
N HIS A 254 -5.61 5.35 7.24
CA HIS A 254 -6.37 4.20 7.73
C HIS A 254 -6.16 2.99 6.82
N GLY A 255 -6.12 1.83 7.43
CA GLY A 255 -5.93 0.57 6.72
C GLY A 255 -4.47 0.20 6.56
N HIS A 256 -4.16 -0.64 5.58
CA HIS A 256 -2.78 -0.97 5.25
C HIS A 256 -2.10 0.23 4.60
N CYS A 257 -0.95 0.62 5.14
CA CYS A 257 -0.14 1.72 4.63
C CYS A 257 1.30 1.26 4.41
N LEU A 258 1.93 1.83 3.39
CA LEU A 258 3.30 1.54 3.00
C LEU A 258 4.07 2.83 2.79
N ALA A 259 5.23 2.99 3.45
CA ALA A 259 6.20 4.05 3.18
C ALA A 259 7.40 3.51 2.41
N GLN A 260 7.94 4.29 1.48
CA GLN A 260 9.22 4.05 0.83
C GLN A 260 10.25 5.01 1.41
N VAL A 261 11.40 4.47 1.80
CA VAL A 261 12.45 5.21 2.50
C VAL A 261 13.80 4.87 1.91
N ILE A 262 14.62 5.88 1.63
CA ILE A 262 16.02 5.73 1.25
C ILE A 262 16.87 5.93 2.50
N VAL A 263 17.80 5.01 2.73
CA VAL A 263 18.90 5.17 3.70
C VAL A 263 20.08 5.73 2.93
N SER A 264 20.43 6.99 3.21
CA SER A 264 21.60 7.62 2.61
C SER A 264 22.91 6.95 3.06
N SER A 265 24.01 7.17 2.35
CA SER A 265 25.34 6.68 2.76
C SER A 265 25.78 7.16 4.15
N GLY A 266 25.21 8.23 4.67
CA GLY A 266 25.41 8.71 6.04
C GLY A 266 24.46 8.13 7.10
N GLY A 267 23.61 7.13 6.73
CA GLY A 267 22.65 6.50 7.64
C GLY A 267 21.36 7.29 7.89
N SER A 268 21.20 8.46 7.27
CA SER A 268 19.99 9.29 7.40
C SER A 268 18.85 8.68 6.59
N LEU A 269 17.66 8.58 7.20
CA LEU A 269 16.43 8.16 6.53
C LEU A 269 15.82 9.32 5.76
N GLN A 270 15.44 9.05 4.51
CA GLN A 270 14.77 10.02 3.64
C GLN A 270 13.46 9.41 3.13
N LEU A 271 12.32 9.95 3.58
CA LEU A 271 11.02 9.51 3.13
C LEU A 271 10.79 9.90 1.67
N VAL A 272 10.47 8.92 0.84
CA VAL A 272 10.17 9.13 -0.58
C VAL A 272 8.69 9.40 -0.81
N GLU A 273 7.83 8.53 -0.27
CA GLU A 273 6.37 8.58 -0.42
C GLU A 273 5.67 7.67 0.59
N ILE A 274 4.37 7.88 0.76
CA ILE A 274 3.46 6.96 1.45
C ILE A 274 2.39 6.51 0.46
N ASN A 275 2.16 5.21 0.40
CA ASN A 275 1.11 4.58 -0.37
C ASN A 275 0.09 3.97 0.61
N PRO A 276 -1.11 4.57 0.78
CA PRO A 276 -2.11 4.11 1.74
C PRO A 276 -2.94 2.94 1.16
N ARG A 277 -2.28 1.85 0.81
CA ARG A 277 -2.82 0.62 0.23
C ARG A 277 -1.85 -0.56 0.31
N LEU A 278 -2.35 -1.74 -0.03
CA LEU A 278 -1.52 -2.93 -0.27
C LEU A 278 -0.60 -2.73 -1.48
N GLY A 279 0.68 -3.01 -1.34
CA GLY A 279 1.68 -2.92 -2.41
C GLY A 279 1.89 -4.25 -3.14
N GLY A 280 2.63 -4.23 -4.27
CA GLY A 280 2.94 -5.44 -5.05
C GLY A 280 3.74 -6.49 -4.27
N ALA A 281 4.57 -6.08 -3.31
CA ALA A 281 5.32 -6.99 -2.43
C ALA A 281 4.70 -7.17 -1.03
N THR A 282 3.52 -6.63 -0.77
CA THR A 282 2.77 -6.84 0.50
C THR A 282 2.47 -8.32 0.79
N PRO A 283 2.36 -9.26 -0.18
CA PRO A 283 2.27 -10.68 0.14
C PRO A 283 3.38 -11.17 1.09
N LEU A 284 4.59 -10.61 1.01
CA LEU A 284 5.67 -10.87 1.96
C LEU A 284 5.33 -10.37 3.37
N ALA A 285 4.84 -9.14 3.49
CA ALA A 285 4.50 -8.55 4.79
C ALA A 285 3.39 -9.35 5.49
N LEU A 286 2.35 -9.75 4.73
CA LEU A 286 1.27 -10.60 5.24
C LEU A 286 1.79 -11.97 5.70
N SER A 287 2.75 -12.57 4.95
CA SER A 287 3.39 -13.83 5.33
C SER A 287 4.32 -13.71 6.53
N ALA A 288 4.91 -12.54 6.74
CA ALA A 288 5.79 -12.25 7.86
C ALA A 288 5.06 -11.85 9.16
N GLY A 289 3.71 -11.83 9.16
CA GLY A 289 2.89 -11.59 10.33
C GLY A 289 2.19 -10.24 10.40
N LEU A 290 2.28 -9.39 9.37
CA LEU A 290 1.49 -8.17 9.29
C LEU A 290 0.06 -8.51 8.84
N HIS A 291 -0.78 -8.96 9.77
CA HIS A 291 -2.12 -9.48 9.51
C HIS A 291 -3.16 -8.38 9.22
N SER A 292 -2.85 -7.43 8.35
CA SER A 292 -3.73 -6.27 8.08
C SER A 292 -5.10 -6.64 7.53
N ILE A 293 -5.25 -7.79 6.88
CA ILE A 293 -6.54 -8.25 6.38
C ILE A 293 -7.42 -8.73 7.55
N ASP A 294 -6.83 -9.47 8.47
CA ASP A 294 -7.47 -9.92 9.70
C ASP A 294 -7.94 -8.71 10.51
N TRP A 295 -7.06 -7.72 10.67
CA TRP A 295 -7.31 -6.51 11.46
C TRP A 295 -8.37 -5.60 10.84
N PHE A 296 -8.43 -5.52 9.51
CA PHE A 296 -9.53 -4.87 8.80
C PHE A 296 -10.89 -5.48 9.15
N LEU A 297 -10.99 -6.81 9.16
CA LEU A 297 -12.21 -7.50 9.51
C LEU A 297 -12.55 -7.34 10.99
N LEU A 298 -11.59 -7.51 11.89
CA LEU A 298 -11.79 -7.29 13.33
C LEU A 298 -12.29 -5.88 13.62
N GLU A 299 -11.68 -4.88 12.99
CA GLU A 299 -12.11 -3.49 13.14
C GLU A 299 -13.54 -3.26 12.62
N SER A 300 -13.89 -3.85 11.47
CA SER A 300 -15.24 -3.74 10.90
C SER A 300 -16.32 -4.34 11.79
N MET A 301 -15.95 -5.36 12.57
CA MET A 301 -16.81 -6.04 13.56
C MET A 301 -16.79 -5.38 14.95
N ASN A 302 -16.17 -4.19 15.10
CA ASN A 302 -15.97 -3.51 16.38
C ASN A 302 -15.15 -4.34 17.40
N GLN A 303 -14.22 -5.16 16.92
CA GLN A 303 -13.33 -6.01 17.71
C GLN A 303 -11.86 -5.54 17.66
N SER A 304 -11.64 -4.24 17.51
CA SER A 304 -10.29 -3.65 17.44
C SER A 304 -9.43 -3.98 18.65
N HIS A 305 -10.03 -4.27 19.81
CA HIS A 305 -9.32 -4.70 21.03
C HIS A 305 -8.56 -6.04 20.87
N LEU A 306 -8.87 -6.81 19.82
CA LEU A 306 -8.15 -8.05 19.49
C LEU A 306 -6.93 -7.81 18.57
N ILE A 307 -6.76 -6.59 18.05
CA ILE A 307 -5.59 -6.23 17.25
C ILE A 307 -4.42 -6.00 18.21
N PRO A 308 -3.29 -6.72 18.05
CA PRO A 308 -2.16 -6.54 18.96
C PRO A 308 -1.52 -5.16 18.78
N GLU A 309 -1.21 -4.49 19.88
CA GLU A 309 -0.49 -3.20 19.85
C GLU A 309 0.93 -3.34 19.29
N THR A 310 1.60 -4.45 19.63
CA THR A 310 2.97 -4.75 19.24
C THR A 310 3.07 -6.15 18.63
N PRO A 311 2.63 -6.32 17.36
CA PRO A 311 2.76 -7.61 16.69
C PRO A 311 4.22 -7.98 16.49
N ASN A 312 4.52 -9.28 16.55
CA ASN A 312 5.86 -9.80 16.29
C ASN A 312 5.96 -10.22 14.82
N PHE A 313 6.79 -9.52 14.06
CA PHE A 313 7.03 -9.83 12.64
C PHE A 313 8.25 -10.76 12.50
N GLN A 314 8.15 -11.68 11.54
CA GLN A 314 9.24 -12.57 11.21
C GLN A 314 10.29 -11.85 10.38
N GLU A 315 11.55 -11.94 10.81
CA GLU A 315 12.72 -11.46 10.08
C GLU A 315 13.21 -12.54 9.09
N GLY A 316 13.88 -12.12 8.01
CA GLY A 316 14.45 -13.04 7.02
C GLY A 316 13.42 -13.68 6.08
N VAL A 317 12.17 -13.24 6.10
CA VAL A 317 11.19 -13.67 5.08
C VAL A 317 11.55 -13.00 3.77
N GLN A 318 11.69 -13.79 2.72
CA GLN A 318 12.13 -13.35 1.39
C GLN A 318 11.02 -13.55 0.37
N LEU A 319 10.82 -12.54 -0.48
CA LEU A 319 9.97 -12.61 -1.66
C LEU A 319 10.84 -12.52 -2.91
N ILE A 320 10.59 -13.40 -3.87
CA ILE A 320 11.20 -13.38 -5.20
C ILE A 320 10.07 -13.48 -6.23
N LYS A 321 10.01 -12.47 -7.14
CA LYS A 321 9.08 -12.46 -8.27
C LYS A 321 9.86 -12.78 -9.56
N LYS A 322 9.52 -13.91 -10.20
CA LYS A 322 10.08 -14.33 -11.50
C LYS A 322 8.93 -14.72 -12.43
N ASN A 323 8.89 -14.16 -13.63
CA ASN A 323 7.90 -14.48 -14.65
C ASN A 323 6.45 -14.49 -14.10
N LYS A 324 6.09 -13.45 -13.34
CA LYS A 324 4.79 -13.28 -12.65
C LYS A 324 4.54 -14.25 -11.48
N ILE A 325 5.39 -15.24 -11.25
CA ILE A 325 5.30 -16.14 -10.10
C ILE A 325 5.97 -15.49 -8.91
N VAL A 326 5.26 -15.41 -7.79
CA VAL A 326 5.76 -14.91 -6.51
C VAL A 326 6.05 -16.09 -5.60
N SER A 327 7.31 -16.22 -5.18
CA SER A 327 7.75 -17.20 -4.19
C SER A 327 8.06 -16.48 -2.88
N ILE A 328 7.60 -17.04 -1.75
CA ILE A 328 7.87 -16.52 -0.41
C ILE A 328 8.49 -17.66 0.39
N SER A 329 9.65 -17.39 1.01
CA SER A 329 10.40 -18.35 1.80
C SER A 329 11.07 -17.67 2.98
N VAL A 330 11.51 -18.44 3.97
CA VAL A 330 12.35 -17.93 5.07
C VAL A 330 13.80 -18.16 4.68
N SER A 331 14.58 -17.08 4.65
CA SER A 331 16.02 -17.19 4.37
C SER A 331 16.76 -17.83 5.53
N PRO A 332 17.62 -18.83 5.29
CA PRO A 332 18.47 -19.41 6.34
C PRO A 332 19.59 -18.45 6.80
N THR A 333 19.82 -17.34 6.08
CA THR A 333 20.84 -16.33 6.42
C THR A 333 20.18 -15.10 7.04
N THR A 334 20.73 -14.68 8.20
CA THR A 334 20.35 -13.40 8.81
C THR A 334 20.67 -12.23 7.88
N PRO A 335 19.79 -11.22 7.77
CA PRO A 335 19.93 -10.09 6.83
C PRO A 335 21.12 -9.16 7.10
N ASN A 336 21.94 -9.42 8.13
CA ASN A 336 23.04 -8.54 8.53
C ASN A 336 24.21 -8.41 7.52
N ASN A 337 24.19 -9.15 6.40
CA ASN A 337 25.22 -9.07 5.36
C ASN A 337 24.90 -8.12 4.20
N PHE A 338 23.86 -7.30 4.32
CA PHE A 338 23.56 -6.23 3.33
C PHE A 338 24.13 -4.88 3.78
N HIS A 339 25.47 -4.89 4.12
CA HIS A 339 26.23 -3.66 4.37
C HIS A 339 26.64 -2.98 3.05
#